data_dd4b73645a3f2aa2c519b2872e1dc3a6
#
_entry.id   dd4b73645a3f2aa2c519b2872e1dc3a6
#
_cell.length_a   1.000
_cell.length_b   1.000
_cell.length_c   1.000
_cell.angle_alpha   90.00
_cell.angle_beta   90.00
_cell.angle_gamma   90.00
#
_symmetry.space_group_name_H-M   'P 1'
#
loop_
_entity.id
_entity.type
_entity.pdbx_description
1 polymer ?
#
loop_
_entity_poly.entity_id
_entity_poly.type
_entity_poly.pdbx_seq_one_letter_code
_entity_poly.pdbx_strand_id
1 'polypeptide(L)'
;ADVDSFGAAVGIYCAARVLGKPAHIVIDEVTSSLRPIKECFTKENGYPEDLCITSETALHKVDSRTLVMVVDTNRPNYTECPELLTKTKSIVVFDHHRQTSDVVENPILSYIEPYASSTCEMIAEVLQYFTENIKLEPSEADCIYAGILIDTNNFMTKTGVRTFEAAAYLRRCGAEVTRVRKMLRNDMDAYKARAEAVRHAE
;
A
#
# COMPACT_ATOMS: atom_id res chain seq x y z
N ALA A 1 4.00 6.14 -5.84
CA ALA A 1 3.10 5.48 -4.85
C ALA A 1 2.52 6.51 -3.89
N ASP A 2 1.27 6.29 -3.47
CA ASP A 2 0.60 7.03 -2.41
C ASP A 2 0.48 6.19 -1.13
N VAL A 3 -0.32 6.67 -0.16
CA VAL A 3 -0.46 6.00 1.14
C VAL A 3 -1.27 4.71 1.05
N ASP A 4 -2.31 4.63 0.21
CA ASP A 4 -3.12 3.42 0.05
C ASP A 4 -2.34 2.33 -0.67
N SER A 5 -1.70 2.65 -1.80
CA SER A 5 -0.87 1.69 -2.54
C SER A 5 0.28 1.14 -1.70
N PHE A 6 0.96 1.99 -0.91
CA PHE A 6 2.04 1.55 -0.05
C PHE A 6 1.54 0.69 1.12
N GLY A 7 0.44 1.09 1.76
CA GLY A 7 -0.18 0.30 2.84
C GLY A 7 -0.62 -1.08 2.37
N ALA A 8 -1.23 -1.15 1.18
CA ALA A 8 -1.59 -2.41 0.55
C ALA A 8 -0.36 -3.28 0.26
N ALA A 9 0.72 -2.71 -0.27
CA ALA A 9 1.98 -3.42 -0.52
C ALA A 9 2.62 -3.93 0.77
N VAL A 10 2.59 -3.15 1.87
CA VAL A 10 3.04 -3.60 3.21
C VAL A 10 2.22 -4.80 3.68
N GLY A 11 0.90 -4.79 3.50
CA GLY A 11 0.05 -5.93 3.84
C GLY A 11 0.41 -7.19 3.06
N ILE A 12 0.69 -7.08 1.77
CA ILE A 12 1.19 -8.20 0.94
C ILE A 12 2.56 -8.68 1.43
N TYR A 13 3.47 -7.77 1.78
CA TYR A 13 4.74 -8.14 2.40
C TYR A 13 4.54 -8.97 3.67
N CYS A 14 3.59 -8.59 4.55
CA CYS A 14 3.27 -9.35 5.75
C CYS A 14 2.79 -10.77 5.41
N ALA A 15 1.95 -10.94 4.40
CA ALA A 15 1.50 -12.23 3.91
C ALA A 15 2.67 -13.09 3.38
N ALA A 16 3.58 -12.50 2.60
CA ALA A 16 4.77 -13.17 2.09
C ALA A 16 5.70 -13.60 3.23
N ARG A 17 5.92 -12.73 4.23
CA ARG A 17 6.76 -13.00 5.39
C ARG A 17 6.27 -14.22 6.18
N VAL A 18 4.96 -14.32 6.44
CA VAL A 18 4.41 -15.47 7.18
C VAL A 18 4.55 -16.79 6.42
N LEU A 19 4.61 -16.73 5.08
CA LEU A 19 4.90 -17.87 4.22
C LEU A 19 6.40 -18.16 4.05
N GLY A 20 7.28 -17.37 4.70
CA GLY A 20 8.72 -17.48 4.54
C GLY A 20 9.23 -17.15 3.12
N LYS A 21 8.49 -16.31 2.38
CA LYS A 21 8.85 -15.88 1.03
C LYS A 21 9.53 -14.52 1.06
N PRO A 22 10.66 -14.34 0.35
CA PRO A 22 11.24 -13.02 0.19
C PRO A 22 10.28 -12.14 -0.62
N ALA A 23 10.13 -10.89 -0.19
CA ALA A 23 9.28 -9.93 -0.88
C ALA A 23 9.88 -8.52 -0.79
N HIS A 24 9.68 -7.74 -1.84
CA HIS A 24 10.14 -6.36 -1.96
C HIS A 24 8.99 -5.48 -2.43
N ILE A 25 9.00 -4.24 -2.00
CA ILE A 25 8.08 -3.19 -2.47
C ILE A 25 8.83 -2.33 -3.46
N VAL A 26 8.34 -2.25 -4.70
CA VAL A 26 8.96 -1.42 -5.74
C VAL A 26 8.44 0.01 -5.60
N ILE A 27 9.37 0.95 -5.41
CA ILE A 27 9.06 2.37 -5.27
C ILE A 27 10.24 3.22 -5.69
N ASP A 28 10.05 4.08 -6.69
CA ASP A 28 11.09 4.99 -7.18
C ASP A 28 11.02 6.36 -6.50
N GLU A 29 9.83 6.93 -6.39
CA GLU A 29 9.62 8.24 -5.79
C GLU A 29 8.78 8.14 -4.52
N VAL A 30 9.28 8.77 -3.46
CA VAL A 30 8.58 8.88 -2.18
C VAL A 30 7.97 10.26 -2.05
N THR A 31 6.65 10.34 -2.13
CA THR A 31 5.91 11.58 -1.94
C THR A 31 6.08 12.11 -0.51
N SER A 32 5.81 13.39 -0.30
CA SER A 32 5.88 14.00 1.04
C SER A 32 4.91 13.34 2.02
N SER A 33 3.72 12.96 1.55
CA SER A 33 2.70 12.25 2.34
C SER A 33 3.10 10.84 2.75
N LEU A 34 3.84 10.15 1.88
CA LEU A 34 4.29 8.79 2.15
C LEU A 34 5.54 8.74 3.04
N ARG A 35 6.38 9.77 3.00
CA ARG A 35 7.69 9.78 3.70
C ARG A 35 7.58 9.44 5.19
N PRO A 36 6.71 10.07 6.01
CA PRO A 36 6.62 9.78 7.44
C PRO A 36 6.22 8.32 7.73
N ILE A 37 5.44 7.72 6.84
CA ILE A 37 5.01 6.33 6.97
C ILE A 37 6.15 5.40 6.57
N LYS A 38 6.81 5.66 5.43
CA LYS A 38 7.92 4.83 4.95
C LYS A 38 9.10 4.82 5.93
N GLU A 39 9.36 5.92 6.64
CA GLU A 39 10.41 6.02 7.66
C GLU A 39 10.21 5.07 8.84
N CYS A 40 9.01 4.51 9.02
CA CYS A 40 8.77 3.47 10.02
C CYS A 40 9.35 2.09 9.60
N PHE A 41 9.68 1.91 8.32
CA PHE A 41 10.12 0.63 7.75
C PHE A 41 11.62 0.65 7.45
N THR A 42 12.43 0.84 8.48
CA THR A 42 13.89 0.88 8.39
C THR A 42 14.53 -0.31 9.10
N LYS A 43 15.83 -0.51 8.85
CA LYS A 43 16.61 -1.57 9.51
C LYS A 43 16.63 -1.42 11.02
N GLU A 44 16.67 -0.19 11.53
CA GLU A 44 16.63 0.11 12.96
C GLU A 44 15.31 -0.35 13.59
N ASN A 45 14.25 -0.40 12.82
CA ASN A 45 12.92 -0.88 13.22
C ASN A 45 12.70 -2.38 12.91
N GLY A 46 13.77 -3.10 12.50
CA GLY A 46 13.73 -4.55 12.29
C GLY A 46 13.33 -4.98 10.88
N TYR A 47 13.24 -4.08 9.91
CA TYR A 47 12.90 -4.41 8.52
C TYR A 47 14.16 -4.62 7.67
N PRO A 48 14.10 -5.45 6.61
CA PRO A 48 15.21 -5.61 5.67
C PRO A 48 15.56 -4.28 4.98
N GLU A 49 16.84 -4.04 4.74
CA GLU A 49 17.29 -2.85 4.00
C GLU A 49 16.72 -2.79 2.58
N ASP A 50 16.49 -3.96 1.99
CA ASP A 50 15.91 -4.12 0.65
C ASP A 50 14.40 -4.40 0.66
N LEU A 51 13.68 -4.02 1.74
CA LEU A 51 12.22 -4.04 1.75
C LEU A 51 11.67 -3.18 0.60
N CYS A 52 12.17 -1.95 0.48
CA CYS A 52 11.84 -1.06 -0.63
C CYS A 52 13.00 -1.03 -1.61
N ILE A 53 12.72 -1.27 -2.88
CA ILE A 53 13.71 -1.29 -3.96
C ILE A 53 13.24 -0.41 -5.13
N THR A 54 14.19 0.05 -5.94
CA THR A 54 13.88 0.79 -7.17
C THR A 54 13.42 -0.14 -8.28
N SER A 55 12.77 0.42 -9.30
CA SER A 55 12.40 -0.31 -10.53
C SER A 55 13.61 -0.97 -11.18
N GLU A 56 14.76 -0.29 -11.25
CA GLU A 56 16.00 -0.84 -11.77
C GLU A 56 16.43 -2.11 -11.00
N THR A 57 16.45 -2.02 -9.67
CA THR A 57 16.79 -3.18 -8.81
C THR A 57 15.78 -4.31 -9.00
N ALA A 58 14.49 -4.00 -9.09
CA ALA A 58 13.44 -4.99 -9.29
C ALA A 58 13.58 -5.73 -10.62
N LEU A 59 13.91 -5.01 -11.70
CA LEU A 59 14.14 -5.62 -13.02
C LEU A 59 15.35 -6.54 -13.05
N HIS A 60 16.35 -6.31 -12.20
CA HIS A 60 17.50 -7.24 -12.04
C HIS A 60 17.15 -8.46 -11.19
N LYS A 61 16.20 -8.35 -10.24
CA LYS A 61 15.83 -9.45 -9.34
C LYS A 61 14.73 -10.36 -9.90
N VAL A 62 13.86 -9.85 -10.76
CA VAL A 62 12.71 -10.58 -11.28
C VAL A 62 13.12 -11.75 -12.18
N ASP A 63 12.48 -12.90 -11.97
CA ASP A 63 12.60 -14.07 -12.84
C ASP A 63 11.22 -14.69 -13.14
N SER A 64 11.19 -15.79 -13.91
CA SER A 64 9.94 -16.47 -14.29
C SER A 64 9.15 -17.08 -13.12
N ARG A 65 9.76 -17.21 -11.94
CA ARG A 65 9.14 -17.74 -10.71
C ARG A 65 8.66 -16.62 -9.79
N THR A 66 8.95 -15.37 -10.13
CA THR A 66 8.55 -14.22 -9.35
C THR A 66 7.06 -13.98 -9.49
N LEU A 67 6.36 -13.81 -8.36
CA LEU A 67 5.00 -13.32 -8.31
C LEU A 67 5.03 -11.79 -8.25
N VAL A 68 4.44 -11.14 -9.24
CA VAL A 68 4.25 -9.69 -9.24
C VAL A 68 2.85 -9.36 -8.71
N MET A 69 2.81 -8.61 -7.62
CA MET A 69 1.57 -8.13 -7.01
C MET A 69 1.36 -6.67 -7.39
N VAL A 70 0.34 -6.38 -8.16
CA VAL A 70 -0.09 -5.02 -8.48
C VAL A 70 -1.18 -4.63 -7.50
N VAL A 71 -0.98 -3.52 -6.82
CA VAL A 71 -1.92 -3.01 -5.82
C VAL A 71 -2.31 -1.58 -6.14
N ASP A 72 -3.58 -1.26 -5.88
CA ASP A 72 -4.16 0.08 -5.98
C ASP A 72 -4.16 0.68 -7.40
N THR A 73 -3.98 -0.16 -8.38
CA THR A 73 -4.20 0.16 -9.79
C THR A 73 -4.45 -1.13 -10.57
N ASN A 74 -5.27 -1.04 -11.62
CA ASN A 74 -5.43 -2.10 -12.60
C ASN A 74 -4.84 -1.74 -13.97
N ARG A 75 -4.15 -0.58 -14.06
CA ARG A 75 -3.59 -0.05 -15.31
C ARG A 75 -2.07 -0.20 -15.34
N PRO A 76 -1.49 -0.83 -16.39
CA PRO A 76 -0.05 -1.03 -16.49
C PRO A 76 0.77 0.25 -16.32
N ASN A 77 0.37 1.32 -17.01
CA ASN A 77 1.10 2.59 -17.04
C ASN A 77 1.04 3.40 -15.72
N TYR A 78 0.24 2.96 -14.76
CA TYR A 78 0.15 3.58 -13.42
C TYR A 78 0.93 2.79 -12.35
N THR A 79 1.53 1.64 -12.74
CA THR A 79 2.44 0.91 -11.85
C THR A 79 3.80 1.61 -11.79
N GLU A 80 4.53 1.44 -10.69
CA GLU A 80 5.88 2.01 -10.54
C GLU A 80 6.85 1.51 -11.62
N CYS A 81 6.71 0.24 -12.06
CA CYS A 81 7.55 -0.39 -13.06
C CYS A 81 6.71 -1.26 -14.02
N PRO A 82 6.14 -0.69 -15.09
CA PRO A 82 5.32 -1.44 -16.05
C PRO A 82 6.05 -2.62 -16.70
N GLU A 83 7.36 -2.52 -16.86
CA GLU A 83 8.20 -3.55 -17.48
C GLU A 83 8.19 -4.88 -16.70
N LEU A 84 7.98 -4.85 -15.37
CA LEU A 84 7.85 -6.06 -14.55
C LEU A 84 6.71 -6.96 -15.02
N LEU A 85 5.64 -6.38 -15.55
CA LEU A 85 4.47 -7.12 -16.03
C LEU A 85 4.80 -8.00 -17.25
N THR A 86 5.92 -7.76 -17.92
CA THR A 86 6.38 -8.55 -19.07
C THR A 86 7.40 -9.63 -18.69
N LYS A 87 7.94 -9.59 -17.46
CA LYS A 87 9.02 -10.48 -17.00
C LYS A 87 8.54 -11.80 -16.39
N THR A 88 7.29 -11.85 -15.96
CA THR A 88 6.67 -13.04 -15.37
C THR A 88 5.25 -13.23 -15.88
N LYS A 89 4.76 -14.47 -15.83
CA LYS A 89 3.34 -14.78 -16.09
C LYS A 89 2.51 -14.82 -14.80
N SER A 90 3.16 -14.75 -13.65
CA SER A 90 2.50 -14.81 -12.34
C SER A 90 2.22 -13.40 -11.86
N ILE A 91 1.08 -12.84 -12.28
CA ILE A 91 0.65 -11.49 -11.93
C ILE A 91 -0.67 -11.57 -11.17
N VAL A 92 -0.76 -10.88 -10.05
CA VAL A 92 -1.98 -10.72 -9.25
C VAL A 92 -2.28 -9.24 -9.13
N VAL A 93 -3.56 -8.87 -9.26
CA VAL A 93 -4.02 -7.48 -9.18
C VAL A 93 -5.04 -7.35 -8.05
N PHE A 94 -4.82 -6.40 -7.14
CA PHE A 94 -5.78 -5.94 -6.14
C PHE A 94 -6.02 -4.45 -6.32
N ASP A 95 -7.27 -4.07 -6.61
CA ASP A 95 -7.58 -2.67 -6.87
C ASP A 95 -9.04 -2.35 -6.55
N HIS A 96 -9.31 -1.15 -6.08
CA HIS A 96 -10.66 -0.66 -5.82
C HIS A 96 -11.13 0.38 -6.86
N HIS A 97 -10.32 0.67 -7.86
CA HIS A 97 -10.69 1.58 -8.94
C HIS A 97 -11.52 0.87 -10.01
N ARG A 98 -12.37 1.63 -10.68
CA ARG A 98 -13.13 1.11 -11.83
C ARG A 98 -12.20 0.74 -12.97
N GLN A 99 -12.45 -0.42 -13.57
CA GLN A 99 -11.73 -0.84 -14.76
C GLN A 99 -12.04 0.04 -15.96
N THR A 100 -11.04 0.23 -16.79
CA THR A 100 -11.13 0.86 -18.11
C THR A 100 -10.70 -0.14 -19.19
N SER A 101 -10.52 0.32 -20.43
CA SER A 101 -10.00 -0.54 -21.50
C SER A 101 -8.50 -0.87 -21.38
N ASP A 102 -7.75 -0.04 -20.65
CA ASP A 102 -6.30 -0.22 -20.42
C ASP A 102 -6.10 -0.89 -19.06
N VAL A 103 -6.07 -2.22 -19.06
CA VAL A 103 -5.92 -3.05 -17.85
C VAL A 103 -4.71 -3.99 -17.97
N VAL A 104 -4.20 -4.44 -16.83
CA VAL A 104 -3.18 -5.48 -16.77
C VAL A 104 -3.70 -6.74 -17.45
N GLU A 105 -2.97 -7.21 -18.47
CA GLU A 105 -3.37 -8.35 -19.29
C GLU A 105 -3.01 -9.69 -18.61
N ASN A 106 -3.93 -10.64 -18.72
CA ASN A 106 -3.76 -12.04 -18.32
C ASN A 106 -3.20 -12.25 -16.88
N PRO A 107 -3.69 -11.52 -15.85
CA PRO A 107 -3.31 -11.84 -14.49
C PRO A 107 -3.83 -13.23 -14.09
N ILE A 108 -3.08 -13.95 -13.25
CA ILE A 108 -3.55 -15.22 -12.68
C ILE A 108 -4.67 -15.02 -11.68
N LEU A 109 -4.75 -13.84 -11.08
CA LEU A 109 -5.86 -13.37 -10.25
C LEU A 109 -6.02 -11.86 -10.44
N SER A 110 -7.25 -11.45 -10.68
CA SER A 110 -7.64 -10.03 -10.68
C SER A 110 -8.81 -9.85 -9.73
N TYR A 111 -8.55 -9.17 -8.61
CA TYR A 111 -9.57 -8.83 -7.62
C TYR A 111 -9.80 -7.33 -7.64
N ILE A 112 -10.82 -6.92 -8.39
CA ILE A 112 -11.21 -5.53 -8.57
C ILE A 112 -12.54 -5.32 -7.87
N GLU A 113 -12.57 -4.44 -6.85
CA GLU A 113 -13.74 -4.19 -6.02
C GLU A 113 -14.05 -2.70 -5.89
N PRO A 114 -14.78 -2.11 -6.86
CA PRO A 114 -15.06 -0.66 -6.86
C PRO A 114 -15.92 -0.16 -5.69
N TYR A 115 -16.49 -1.06 -4.91
CA TYR A 115 -17.26 -0.71 -3.73
C TYR A 115 -16.46 -0.75 -2.44
N ALA A 116 -15.21 -1.26 -2.48
CA ALA A 116 -14.29 -1.12 -1.37
C ALA A 116 -13.87 0.34 -1.22
N SER A 117 -13.63 0.77 0.00
CA SER A 117 -13.22 2.15 0.29
C SER A 117 -11.79 2.45 -0.17
N SER A 118 -10.94 1.43 -0.13
CA SER A 118 -9.51 1.49 -0.46
C SER A 118 -8.96 0.09 -0.72
N THR A 119 -7.81 0.01 -1.35
CA THR A 119 -7.09 -1.25 -1.51
C THR A 119 -6.60 -1.79 -0.16
N CYS A 120 -6.23 -0.90 0.78
CA CYS A 120 -5.91 -1.29 2.16
C CYS A 120 -7.07 -1.98 2.89
N GLU A 121 -8.32 -1.58 2.67
CA GLU A 121 -9.50 -2.31 3.17
C GLU A 121 -9.51 -3.74 2.66
N MET A 122 -9.35 -3.93 1.34
CA MET A 122 -9.34 -5.25 0.70
C MET A 122 -8.21 -6.12 1.23
N ILE A 123 -7.01 -5.57 1.38
CA ILE A 123 -5.86 -6.30 1.92
C ILE A 123 -6.06 -6.66 3.39
N ALA A 124 -6.61 -5.76 4.21
CA ALA A 124 -6.93 -6.05 5.61
C ALA A 124 -7.93 -7.21 5.73
N GLU A 125 -8.95 -7.26 4.87
CA GLU A 125 -9.89 -8.38 4.80
C GLU A 125 -9.18 -9.70 4.45
N VAL A 126 -8.32 -9.68 3.43
CA VAL A 126 -7.56 -10.87 3.04
C VAL A 126 -6.68 -11.35 4.18
N LEU A 127 -5.94 -10.44 4.83
CA LEU A 127 -5.03 -10.78 5.92
C LEU A 127 -5.77 -11.43 7.10
N GLN A 128 -6.97 -10.99 7.40
CA GLN A 128 -7.78 -11.52 8.50
C GLN A 128 -8.09 -13.02 8.33
N TYR A 129 -8.18 -13.50 7.07
CA TYR A 129 -8.50 -14.90 6.75
C TYR A 129 -7.33 -15.66 6.11
N PHE A 130 -6.17 -15.01 5.94
CA PHE A 130 -5.04 -15.57 5.22
C PHE A 130 -4.43 -16.77 5.94
N THR A 131 -4.17 -16.64 7.23
CA THR A 131 -3.69 -17.70 8.11
C THR A 131 -3.85 -17.29 9.57
N GLU A 132 -4.06 -18.29 10.46
CA GLU A 132 -4.15 -18.06 11.92
C GLU A 132 -2.85 -17.49 12.52
N ASN A 133 -1.72 -17.70 11.84
CA ASN A 133 -0.40 -17.28 12.32
C ASN A 133 0.02 -15.88 11.85
N ILE A 134 -0.80 -15.17 11.08
CA ILE A 134 -0.43 -13.83 10.63
C ILE A 134 -0.44 -12.86 11.81
N LYS A 135 0.70 -12.22 12.03
CA LYS A 135 0.84 -11.17 13.03
C LYS A 135 1.37 -9.92 12.35
N LEU A 136 0.64 -8.84 12.47
CA LEU A 136 1.08 -7.53 12.04
C LEU A 136 1.84 -6.84 13.18
N GLU A 137 2.96 -6.22 12.86
CA GLU A 137 3.58 -5.27 13.77
C GLU A 137 2.74 -3.98 13.83
N PRO A 138 2.77 -3.23 14.94
CA PRO A 138 1.98 -2.00 15.07
C PRO A 138 2.21 -1.00 13.93
N SER A 139 3.43 -0.86 13.42
CA SER A 139 3.76 0.00 12.28
C SER A 139 3.12 -0.46 10.97
N GLU A 140 3.01 -1.77 10.77
CA GLU A 140 2.33 -2.37 9.60
C GLU A 140 0.83 -2.12 9.67
N ALA A 141 0.24 -2.36 10.83
CA ALA A 141 -1.18 -2.08 11.07
C ALA A 141 -1.49 -0.59 10.92
N ASP A 142 -0.62 0.31 11.40
CA ASP A 142 -0.74 1.75 11.21
C ASP A 142 -0.70 2.14 9.72
N CYS A 143 0.22 1.55 8.97
CA CYS A 143 0.40 1.84 7.55
C CYS A 143 -0.86 1.47 6.74
N ILE A 144 -1.39 0.27 6.94
CA ILE A 144 -2.63 -0.17 6.27
C ILE A 144 -3.82 0.68 6.71
N TYR A 145 -3.91 1.00 8.00
CA TYR A 145 -4.96 1.87 8.54
C TYR A 145 -4.89 3.29 7.97
N ALA A 146 -3.67 3.81 7.72
CA ALA A 146 -3.46 5.11 7.11
C ALA A 146 -4.02 5.19 5.69
N GLY A 147 -3.87 4.13 4.88
CA GLY A 147 -4.47 4.04 3.55
C GLY A 147 -5.99 4.17 3.61
N ILE A 148 -6.65 3.41 4.49
CA ILE A 148 -8.10 3.52 4.70
C ILE A 148 -8.50 4.96 5.11
N LEU A 149 -7.76 5.58 6.03
CA LEU A 149 -8.06 6.93 6.48
C LEU A 149 -7.99 7.98 5.38
N ILE A 150 -6.98 7.90 4.52
CA ILE A 150 -6.79 8.86 3.41
C ILE A 150 -7.93 8.72 2.42
N ASP A 151 -8.21 7.53 1.93
CA ASP A 151 -9.21 7.27 0.88
C ASP A 151 -10.65 7.52 1.32
N THR A 152 -10.91 7.38 2.63
CA THR A 152 -12.22 7.65 3.22
C THR A 152 -12.37 9.07 3.77
N ASN A 153 -11.36 9.92 3.61
CA ASN A 153 -11.33 11.23 4.27
C ASN A 153 -11.70 11.13 5.77
N ASN A 154 -10.93 10.33 6.51
CA ASN A 154 -11.17 10.03 7.93
C ASN A 154 -12.55 9.42 8.23
N PHE A 155 -12.98 8.46 7.42
CA PHE A 155 -14.28 7.77 7.49
C PHE A 155 -15.49 8.67 7.20
N MET A 156 -15.28 9.81 6.55
CA MET A 156 -16.39 10.71 6.18
C MET A 156 -17.03 10.36 4.83
N THR A 157 -16.30 9.68 3.95
CA THR A 157 -16.76 9.34 2.61
C THR A 157 -16.40 7.90 2.24
N LYS A 158 -17.12 7.31 1.28
CA LYS A 158 -16.85 5.97 0.72
C LYS A 158 -16.76 4.84 1.76
N THR A 159 -17.38 4.99 2.93
CA THR A 159 -17.34 3.99 3.99
C THR A 159 -18.52 3.04 3.92
N GLY A 160 -18.26 1.77 4.17
CA GLY A 160 -19.26 0.73 4.36
C GLY A 160 -18.99 -0.07 5.64
N VAL A 161 -19.80 -1.08 5.90
CA VAL A 161 -19.59 -1.99 7.05
C VAL A 161 -18.21 -2.65 6.96
N ARG A 162 -17.79 -3.10 5.78
CA ARG A 162 -16.46 -3.69 5.52
C ARG A 162 -15.33 -2.76 5.92
N THR A 163 -15.45 -1.46 5.64
CA THR A 163 -14.45 -0.44 6.03
C THR A 163 -14.23 -0.41 7.53
N PHE A 164 -15.32 -0.41 8.32
CA PHE A 164 -15.24 -0.41 9.78
C PHE A 164 -14.76 -1.76 10.35
N GLU A 165 -15.12 -2.87 9.72
CA GLU A 165 -14.60 -4.20 10.09
C GLU A 165 -13.10 -4.31 9.87
N ALA A 166 -12.60 -3.86 8.70
CA ALA A 166 -11.17 -3.79 8.41
C ALA A 166 -10.43 -2.86 9.40
N ALA A 167 -10.99 -1.70 9.68
CA ALA A 167 -10.44 -0.77 10.67
C ALA A 167 -10.39 -1.39 12.08
N ALA A 168 -11.45 -2.09 12.49
CA ALA A 168 -11.50 -2.80 13.78
C ALA A 168 -10.47 -3.93 13.85
N TYR A 169 -10.28 -4.68 12.77
CA TYR A 169 -9.23 -5.69 12.67
C TYR A 169 -7.85 -5.07 12.87
N LEU A 170 -7.53 -4.01 12.13
CA LEU A 170 -6.24 -3.32 12.23
C LEU A 170 -6.01 -2.73 13.64
N ARG A 171 -7.06 -2.23 14.28
CA ARG A 171 -7.00 -1.79 15.69
C ARG A 171 -6.64 -2.93 16.62
N ARG A 172 -7.21 -4.11 16.43
CA ARG A 172 -6.83 -5.32 17.20
C ARG A 172 -5.39 -5.74 16.95
N CYS A 173 -4.87 -5.48 15.73
CA CYS A 173 -3.46 -5.73 15.39
C CYS A 173 -2.49 -4.66 15.91
N GLY A 174 -2.97 -3.62 16.59
CA GLY A 174 -2.13 -2.59 17.21
C GLY A 174 -2.06 -1.26 16.47
N ALA A 175 -2.86 -1.05 15.44
CA ALA A 175 -2.98 0.27 14.82
C ALA A 175 -3.44 1.32 15.84
N GLU A 176 -2.76 2.47 15.86
CA GLU A 176 -3.06 3.56 16.79
C GLU A 176 -3.48 4.82 16.05
N VAL A 177 -4.77 5.18 16.16
CA VAL A 177 -5.38 6.30 15.42
C VAL A 177 -4.64 7.62 15.63
N THR A 178 -4.23 7.88 16.88
CA THR A 178 -3.51 9.11 17.24
C THR A 178 -2.14 9.16 16.56
N ARG A 179 -1.44 8.03 16.54
CA ARG A 179 -0.12 7.89 15.90
C ARG A 179 -0.24 8.08 14.39
N VAL A 180 -1.21 7.42 13.74
CA VAL A 180 -1.48 7.55 12.31
C VAL A 180 -1.85 8.99 11.95
N ARG A 181 -2.78 9.62 12.67
CA ARG A 181 -3.15 11.01 12.43
C ARG A 181 -1.99 11.98 12.61
N LYS A 182 -1.07 11.73 13.55
CA LYS A 182 0.14 12.54 13.73
C LYS A 182 1.05 12.45 12.51
N MET A 183 1.27 11.24 11.98
CA MET A 183 2.07 11.04 10.77
C MET A 183 1.48 11.79 9.56
N LEU A 184 0.16 11.65 9.35
CA LEU A 184 -0.53 12.29 8.24
C LEU A 184 -0.62 13.82 8.37
N ARG A 185 -0.67 14.36 9.60
CA ARG A 185 -0.77 15.80 9.84
C ARG A 185 0.52 16.56 9.55
N ASN A 186 1.66 15.93 9.74
CA ASN A 186 2.96 16.53 9.40
C ASN A 186 3.05 16.89 7.91
N ASP A 187 2.35 16.17 7.05
CA ASP A 187 2.25 16.48 5.62
C ASP A 187 1.33 17.68 5.34
N MET A 188 0.21 17.78 6.03
CA MET A 188 -0.71 18.92 5.87
C MET A 188 -0.08 20.27 6.29
N ASP A 189 0.79 20.26 7.29
CA ASP A 189 1.51 21.46 7.70
C ASP A 189 2.60 21.85 6.67
N ALA A 190 3.27 20.88 6.06
CA ALA A 190 4.19 21.09 4.95
C ALA A 190 3.47 21.60 3.69
N TYR A 191 2.27 21.07 3.39
CA TYR A 191 1.44 21.55 2.28
C TYR A 191 0.95 23.00 2.48
N LYS A 192 0.49 23.33 3.70
CA LYS A 192 0.08 24.70 4.05
C LYS A 192 1.25 25.69 3.95
N ALA A 193 2.44 25.30 4.45
CA ALA A 193 3.63 26.12 4.36
C ALA A 193 4.04 26.38 2.90
N ARG A 194 3.93 25.40 2.02
CA ARG A 194 4.15 25.57 0.58
C ARG A 194 3.11 26.49 -0.08
N ALA A 195 1.85 26.30 0.25
CA ALA A 195 0.78 27.14 -0.28
C ALA A 195 0.91 28.60 0.18
N GLU A 196 1.34 28.83 1.42
CA GLU A 196 1.65 30.16 1.93
C GLU A 196 2.89 30.77 1.27
N ALA A 197 3.96 29.98 1.08
CA ALA A 197 5.16 30.46 0.39
C ALA A 197 4.87 30.87 -1.07
N VAL A 198 4.02 30.13 -1.79
CA VAL A 198 3.59 30.50 -3.15
C VAL A 198 2.74 31.78 -3.12
N ARG A 199 1.86 31.94 -2.14
CA ARG A 199 1.02 33.15 -1.99
C ARG A 199 1.81 34.41 -1.66
N HIS A 200 3.00 34.28 -1.06
CA HIS A 200 3.89 35.40 -0.73
C HIS A 200 4.99 35.64 -1.78
N ALA A 201 5.03 34.80 -2.84
CA ALA A 201 5.98 34.95 -3.95
C ALA A 201 5.44 35.78 -5.13
N GLU A 202 4.20 36.27 -5.06
CA GLU A 202 3.60 37.30 -5.90
C GLU A 202 3.71 38.67 -5.21
#